data_b39caa0a5f8065fd3eca4982b5a92379
#
_entry.id   b39caa0a5f8065fd3eca4982b5a92379
#
_cell.length_a   1.000
_cell.length_b   1.000
_cell.length_c   1.000
_cell.angle_alpha   90.00
_cell.angle_beta   90.00
_cell.angle_gamma   90.00
#
_symmetry.space_group_name_H-M   'P 1'
#
loop_
_entity.id
_entity.type
_entity.pdbx_description
1 polymer ?
#
loop_
_entity_poly.entity_id
_entity_poly.type
_entity_poly.pdbx_seq_one_letter_code
_entity_poly.pdbx_strand_id
1 'polypeptide(L)'
;KPWQTFWFLTLVGALIAGLLNYALDTTNQMLGLIFTIAVLYLTLGIRQFSHYYSKIREALTAKDDGQARTALAEWLREEAELTGYRGSVQVAQLTEVQVIRQALEMAILSSLRYVFAGLFWYLLFVPFKIGLAGIVFYRLADLLARRWHLRAEGKDDAYTRYARKMMGWIEFLPARFAAVVFAVVGNFEEALHSWRTQAASLRQLGESDAASVILTAGAGALG
;
A
#
# COMPACT_ATOMS: atom_id res chain seq x y z
N LYS A 1 26.19 -4.48 0.88
CA LYS A 1 25.45 -4.44 2.16
C LYS A 1 24.02 -4.00 1.87
N PRO A 2 22.95 -4.57 2.49
CA PRO A 2 21.56 -4.28 2.13
C PRO A 2 21.22 -2.80 2.19
N TRP A 3 21.69 -2.07 3.21
CA TRP A 3 21.41 -0.66 3.35
C TRP A 3 22.00 0.21 2.22
N GLN A 4 23.21 -0.09 1.74
CA GLN A 4 23.82 0.65 0.62
C GLN A 4 23.02 0.47 -0.65
N THR A 5 22.66 -0.78 -0.98
CA THR A 5 21.89 -1.10 -2.19
C THR A 5 20.51 -0.46 -2.14
N PHE A 6 19.83 -0.53 -0.98
CA PHE A 6 18.49 0.04 -0.81
C PHE A 6 18.51 1.55 -1.07
N TRP A 7 19.32 2.29 -0.31
CA TRP A 7 19.37 3.75 -0.42
C TRP A 7 19.96 4.24 -1.75
N PHE A 8 20.95 3.56 -2.26
CA PHE A 8 21.53 3.92 -3.56
C PHE A 8 20.49 3.83 -4.68
N LEU A 9 19.80 2.70 -4.82
CA LEU A 9 18.83 2.51 -5.90
C LEU A 9 17.60 3.43 -5.74
N THR A 10 17.09 3.58 -4.53
CA THR A 10 15.89 4.41 -4.29
C THR A 10 16.20 5.90 -4.47
N LEU A 11 17.30 6.39 -3.91
CA LEU A 11 17.66 7.82 -4.00
C LEU A 11 18.13 8.22 -5.39
N VAL A 12 18.94 7.39 -6.05
CA VAL A 12 19.40 7.69 -7.43
C VAL A 12 18.22 7.69 -8.40
N GLY A 13 17.32 6.70 -8.31
CA GLY A 13 16.13 6.67 -9.15
C GLY A 13 15.19 7.85 -8.90
N ALA A 14 14.98 8.22 -7.63
CA ALA A 14 14.18 9.39 -7.26
C ALA A 14 14.81 10.70 -7.77
N LEU A 15 16.13 10.85 -7.64
CA LEU A 15 16.88 12.00 -8.13
C LEU A 15 16.75 12.15 -9.65
N ILE A 16 16.93 11.06 -10.40
CA ILE A 16 16.78 11.06 -11.87
C ILE A 16 15.37 11.51 -12.26
N ALA A 17 14.33 10.93 -11.62
CA ALA A 17 12.95 11.30 -11.90
C ALA A 17 12.64 12.77 -11.58
N GLY A 18 13.16 13.27 -10.44
CA GLY A 18 13.00 14.66 -10.04
C GLY A 18 13.71 15.64 -10.97
N LEU A 19 14.95 15.35 -11.36
CA LEU A 19 15.72 16.18 -12.29
C LEU A 19 15.08 16.19 -13.68
N LEU A 20 14.61 15.04 -14.16
CA LEU A 20 13.95 14.95 -15.46
C LEU A 20 12.63 15.76 -15.45
N ASN A 21 11.84 15.64 -14.38
CA ASN A 21 10.62 16.44 -14.23
C ASN A 21 10.94 17.94 -14.22
N TYR A 22 11.91 18.35 -13.44
CA TYR A 22 12.35 19.74 -13.36
C TYR A 22 12.82 20.29 -14.73
N ALA A 23 13.63 19.53 -15.45
CA ALA A 23 14.11 19.90 -16.78
C ALA A 23 12.96 20.02 -17.79
N LEU A 24 12.00 19.09 -17.78
CA LEU A 24 10.84 19.16 -18.65
C LEU A 24 9.93 20.36 -18.33
N ASP A 25 9.69 20.61 -17.05
CA ASP A 25 8.85 21.71 -16.58
C ASP A 25 9.46 23.09 -16.90
N THR A 26 10.78 23.24 -16.80
CA THR A 26 11.50 24.45 -17.15
C THR A 26 11.57 24.70 -18.68
N THR A 27 11.59 23.63 -19.48
CA THR A 27 11.61 23.73 -20.96
C THR A 27 10.20 24.01 -21.51
N ASN A 28 9.22 23.27 -21.05
CA ASN A 28 7.83 23.42 -21.44
C ASN A 28 6.90 22.86 -20.35
N GLN A 29 6.15 23.72 -19.71
CA GLN A 29 5.25 23.36 -18.60
C GLN A 29 4.22 22.29 -18.98
N MET A 30 3.74 22.30 -20.24
CA MET A 30 2.82 21.26 -20.72
C MET A 30 3.49 19.89 -20.80
N LEU A 31 4.76 19.81 -21.24
CA LEU A 31 5.51 18.55 -21.25
C LEU A 31 5.78 18.06 -19.84
N GLY A 32 6.13 18.93 -18.92
CA GLY A 32 6.28 18.61 -17.50
C GLY A 32 4.99 18.04 -16.88
N LEU A 33 3.84 18.66 -17.19
CA LEU A 33 2.53 18.20 -16.74
C LEU A 33 2.17 16.81 -17.31
N ILE A 34 2.34 16.62 -18.63
CA ILE A 34 2.06 15.32 -19.28
C ILE A 34 2.96 14.22 -18.68
N PHE A 35 4.23 14.51 -18.49
CA PHE A 35 5.18 13.57 -17.87
C PHE A 35 4.76 13.24 -16.43
N THR A 36 4.36 14.23 -15.64
CA THR A 36 3.87 14.05 -14.27
C THR A 36 2.65 13.15 -14.24
N ILE A 37 1.65 13.41 -15.10
CA ILE A 37 0.44 12.59 -15.19
C ILE A 37 0.78 11.15 -15.59
N ALA A 38 1.66 10.97 -16.59
CA ALA A 38 2.08 9.65 -17.05
C ALA A 38 2.78 8.85 -15.93
N VAL A 39 3.71 9.47 -15.21
CA VAL A 39 4.42 8.80 -14.10
C VAL A 39 3.45 8.49 -12.95
N LEU A 40 2.56 9.41 -12.58
CA LEU A 40 1.53 9.16 -11.58
C LEU A 40 0.63 8.00 -12.00
N TYR A 41 0.16 7.96 -13.23
CA TYR A 41 -0.68 6.88 -13.75
C TYR A 41 0.03 5.52 -13.69
N LEU A 42 1.31 5.47 -14.07
CA LEU A 42 2.10 4.23 -14.04
C LEU A 42 2.46 3.78 -12.62
N THR A 43 2.64 4.74 -11.71
CA THR A 43 3.04 4.44 -10.32
C THR A 43 1.85 4.17 -9.41
N LEU A 44 0.67 4.73 -9.66
CA LEU A 44 -0.55 4.44 -8.91
C LEU A 44 -1.13 3.10 -9.38
N GLY A 45 -0.92 2.05 -8.60
CA GLY A 45 -1.36 0.67 -8.91
C GLY A 45 -2.84 0.40 -8.63
N ILE A 46 -3.73 1.38 -8.83
CA ILE A 46 -5.18 1.26 -8.53
C ILE A 46 -5.80 0.07 -9.27
N ARG A 47 -5.38 -0.18 -10.51
CA ARG A 47 -5.90 -1.27 -11.33
C ARG A 47 -5.61 -2.65 -10.74
N GLN A 48 -4.54 -2.80 -9.98
CA GLN A 48 -4.07 -4.10 -9.50
C GLN A 48 -4.98 -4.67 -8.39
N PHE A 49 -5.38 -3.85 -7.41
CA PHE A 49 -6.26 -4.33 -6.34
C PHE A 49 -7.75 -4.20 -6.67
N SER A 50 -8.16 -3.24 -7.51
CA SER A 50 -9.55 -3.07 -7.89
C SER A 50 -10.11 -4.28 -8.65
N HIS A 51 -9.26 -5.00 -9.37
CA HIS A 51 -9.63 -6.20 -10.10
C HIS A 51 -10.14 -7.33 -9.18
N TYR A 52 -9.39 -7.64 -8.11
CA TYR A 52 -9.81 -8.66 -7.14
C TYR A 52 -11.04 -8.25 -6.36
N TYR A 53 -11.07 -6.99 -5.90
CA TYR A 53 -12.23 -6.47 -5.19
C TYR A 53 -13.51 -6.51 -6.04
N SER A 54 -13.42 -6.14 -7.32
CA SER A 54 -14.56 -6.21 -8.25
C SER A 54 -15.02 -7.64 -8.48
N LYS A 55 -14.10 -8.60 -8.67
CA LYS A 55 -14.45 -10.04 -8.81
C LYS A 55 -15.20 -10.55 -7.59
N ILE A 56 -14.72 -10.24 -6.38
CA ILE A 56 -15.36 -10.67 -5.13
C ILE A 56 -16.76 -10.06 -5.02
N ARG A 57 -16.90 -8.75 -5.28
CA ARG A 57 -18.19 -8.06 -5.24
C ARG A 57 -19.19 -8.63 -6.25
N GLU A 58 -18.77 -8.91 -7.48
CA GLU A 58 -19.61 -9.50 -8.52
C GLU A 58 -20.07 -10.90 -8.13
N ALA A 59 -19.17 -11.76 -7.62
CA ALA A 59 -19.51 -13.09 -7.15
C ALA A 59 -20.52 -13.07 -6.00
N LEU A 60 -20.33 -12.18 -5.01
CA LEU A 60 -21.28 -12.01 -3.90
C LEU A 60 -22.64 -11.48 -4.37
N THR A 61 -22.66 -10.56 -5.32
CA THR A 61 -23.92 -10.06 -5.92
C THR A 61 -24.67 -11.17 -6.67
N ALA A 62 -23.93 -12.08 -7.32
CA ALA A 62 -24.47 -13.27 -7.97
C ALA A 62 -24.84 -14.41 -6.99
N LYS A 63 -24.60 -14.24 -5.68
CA LYS A 63 -24.77 -15.27 -4.64
C LYS A 63 -23.92 -16.53 -4.88
N ASP A 64 -22.77 -16.37 -5.54
CA ASP A 64 -21.78 -17.43 -5.75
C ASP A 64 -20.65 -17.32 -4.70
N ASP A 65 -20.91 -17.86 -3.54
CA ASP A 65 -19.95 -17.89 -2.42
C ASP A 65 -18.67 -18.67 -2.78
N GLY A 66 -18.77 -19.66 -3.66
CA GLY A 66 -17.63 -20.46 -4.10
C GLY A 66 -16.64 -19.61 -4.90
N GLN A 67 -17.16 -18.86 -5.87
CA GLN A 67 -16.34 -17.95 -6.68
C GLN A 67 -15.77 -16.79 -5.85
N ALA A 68 -16.55 -16.25 -4.90
CA ALA A 68 -16.07 -15.19 -4.00
C ALA A 68 -14.88 -15.66 -3.14
N ARG A 69 -14.97 -16.87 -2.56
CA ARG A 69 -13.86 -17.48 -1.79
C ARG A 69 -12.63 -17.74 -2.66
N THR A 70 -12.84 -18.23 -3.89
CA THR A 70 -11.73 -18.48 -4.82
C THR A 70 -11.00 -17.18 -5.16
N ALA A 71 -11.72 -16.10 -5.50
CA ALA A 71 -11.14 -14.81 -5.81
C ALA A 71 -10.39 -14.20 -4.61
N LEU A 72 -10.93 -14.35 -3.39
CA LEU A 72 -10.25 -13.93 -2.17
C LEU A 72 -8.97 -14.74 -1.91
N ALA A 73 -9.01 -16.05 -2.11
CA ALA A 73 -7.85 -16.92 -1.94
C ALA A 73 -6.72 -16.58 -2.93
N GLU A 74 -7.06 -16.29 -4.19
CA GLU A 74 -6.10 -15.82 -5.20
C GLU A 74 -5.44 -14.50 -4.77
N TRP A 75 -6.23 -13.53 -4.31
CA TRP A 75 -5.72 -12.24 -3.85
C TRP A 75 -4.79 -12.37 -2.66
N LEU A 76 -5.21 -13.11 -1.62
CA LEU A 76 -4.39 -13.34 -0.42
C LEU A 76 -3.08 -14.07 -0.76
N ARG A 77 -3.12 -15.03 -1.68
CA ARG A 77 -1.94 -15.75 -2.15
C ARG A 77 -0.97 -14.81 -2.87
N GLU A 78 -1.44 -14.02 -3.82
CA GLU A 78 -0.60 -13.05 -4.53
C GLU A 78 0.04 -12.06 -3.57
N GLU A 79 -0.72 -11.52 -2.62
CA GLU A 79 -0.19 -10.58 -1.64
C GLU A 79 0.80 -11.27 -0.69
N ALA A 80 0.56 -12.50 -0.27
CA ALA A 80 1.50 -13.27 0.54
C ALA A 80 2.82 -13.53 -0.18
N GLU A 81 2.76 -13.88 -1.46
CA GLU A 81 3.95 -14.08 -2.29
C GLU A 81 4.75 -12.79 -2.47
N LEU A 82 4.07 -11.65 -2.65
CA LEU A 82 4.72 -10.37 -2.91
C LEU A 82 5.26 -9.68 -1.65
N THR A 83 4.61 -9.84 -0.52
CA THR A 83 4.89 -9.03 0.68
C THR A 83 5.23 -9.84 1.92
N GLY A 84 5.04 -11.16 1.87
CA GLY A 84 5.13 -12.03 3.05
C GLY A 84 3.98 -11.85 4.02
N TYR A 85 2.86 -11.33 3.57
CA TYR A 85 1.63 -11.24 4.37
C TYR A 85 1.25 -12.63 4.89
N ARG A 86 1.13 -12.77 6.21
CA ARG A 86 0.90 -14.06 6.86
C ARG A 86 -0.58 -14.35 7.14
N GLY A 87 -1.49 -13.70 6.48
CA GLY A 87 -2.93 -13.98 6.59
C GLY A 87 -3.26 -15.39 6.09
N SER A 88 -2.85 -16.41 6.83
CA SER A 88 -3.20 -17.81 6.55
C SER A 88 -4.63 -18.09 7.02
N VAL A 89 -5.59 -17.54 6.32
CA VAL A 89 -6.99 -17.88 6.57
C VAL A 89 -7.33 -19.09 5.70
N GLN A 90 -7.93 -20.13 6.31
CA GLN A 90 -8.54 -21.20 5.52
C GLN A 90 -9.80 -20.66 4.83
N VAL A 91 -9.60 -19.99 3.69
CA VAL A 91 -10.66 -19.27 2.95
C VAL A 91 -11.84 -20.18 2.61
N ALA A 92 -11.59 -21.48 2.42
CA ALA A 92 -12.62 -22.47 2.09
C ALA A 92 -13.75 -22.57 3.14
N GLN A 93 -13.46 -22.24 4.41
CA GLN A 93 -14.41 -22.35 5.53
C GLN A 93 -15.04 -21.00 5.93
N LEU A 94 -14.66 -19.91 5.28
CA LEU A 94 -15.18 -18.58 5.61
C LEU A 94 -16.68 -18.47 5.26
N THR A 95 -17.42 -17.85 6.16
CA THR A 95 -18.79 -17.40 5.87
C THR A 95 -18.77 -16.20 4.93
N GLU A 96 -19.90 -15.89 4.28
CA GLU A 96 -20.03 -14.72 3.41
C GLU A 96 -19.56 -13.43 4.10
N VAL A 97 -20.00 -13.20 5.35
CA VAL A 97 -19.61 -12.03 6.15
C VAL A 97 -18.10 -11.98 6.40
N GLN A 98 -17.47 -13.11 6.65
CA GLN A 98 -16.01 -13.19 6.85
C GLN A 98 -15.25 -12.94 5.54
N VAL A 99 -15.77 -13.39 4.41
CA VAL A 99 -15.20 -13.08 3.07
C VAL A 99 -15.24 -11.59 2.80
N ILE A 100 -16.38 -10.94 3.07
CA ILE A 100 -16.54 -9.48 2.93
C ILE A 100 -15.54 -8.74 3.83
N ARG A 101 -15.47 -9.12 5.09
CA ARG A 101 -14.56 -8.50 6.06
C ARG A 101 -13.10 -8.61 5.60
N GLN A 102 -12.67 -9.81 5.22
CA GLN A 102 -11.29 -10.03 4.78
C GLN A 102 -10.98 -9.28 3.48
N ALA A 103 -11.94 -9.20 2.55
CA ALA A 103 -11.79 -8.42 1.32
C ALA A 103 -11.67 -6.91 1.61
N LEU A 104 -12.42 -6.38 2.57
CA LEU A 104 -12.32 -4.99 3.01
C LEU A 104 -10.98 -4.70 3.68
N GLU A 105 -10.50 -5.59 4.57
CA GLU A 105 -9.18 -5.46 5.19
C GLU A 105 -8.08 -5.40 4.13
N MET A 106 -8.13 -6.29 3.14
CA MET A 106 -7.18 -6.30 2.01
C MET A 106 -7.29 -5.05 1.15
N ALA A 107 -8.50 -4.55 0.88
CA ALA A 107 -8.71 -3.32 0.12
C ALA A 107 -8.13 -2.09 0.84
N ILE A 108 -8.30 -1.99 2.16
CA ILE A 108 -7.74 -0.93 2.99
C ILE A 108 -6.20 -0.96 2.95
N LEU A 109 -5.58 -2.12 3.16
CA LEU A 109 -4.12 -2.29 3.10
C LEU A 109 -3.56 -1.97 1.72
N SER A 110 -4.23 -2.46 0.68
CA SER A 110 -3.83 -2.20 -0.71
C SER A 110 -3.96 -0.72 -1.07
N SER A 111 -5.01 -0.03 -0.58
CA SER A 111 -5.18 1.40 -0.80
C SER A 111 -4.04 2.23 -0.20
N LEU A 112 -3.56 1.86 1.01
CA LEU A 112 -2.37 2.49 1.58
C LEU A 112 -1.18 2.36 0.64
N ARG A 113 -0.86 1.13 0.23
CA ARG A 113 0.35 0.83 -0.52
C ARG A 113 0.31 1.34 -1.95
N TYR A 114 -0.83 1.19 -2.64
CA TYR A 114 -0.95 1.54 -4.06
C TYR A 114 -1.35 2.99 -4.31
N VAL A 115 -1.99 3.66 -3.35
CA VAL A 115 -2.53 5.02 -3.53
C VAL A 115 -1.94 5.99 -2.51
N PHE A 116 -2.30 5.83 -1.22
CA PHE A 116 -2.04 6.85 -0.21
C PHE A 116 -0.55 7.08 0.05
N ALA A 117 0.26 6.03 0.12
CA ALA A 117 1.68 6.20 0.39
C ALA A 117 2.41 6.89 -0.77
N GLY A 118 2.10 6.51 -2.02
CA GLY A 118 2.66 7.19 -3.19
C GLY A 118 2.25 8.65 -3.27
N LEU A 119 0.94 8.95 -3.08
CA LEU A 119 0.42 10.31 -3.08
C LEU A 119 0.99 11.16 -1.93
N PHE A 120 1.12 10.60 -0.74
CA PHE A 120 1.72 11.29 0.40
C PHE A 120 3.13 11.79 0.06
N TRP A 121 3.99 10.90 -0.44
CA TRP A 121 5.36 11.26 -0.80
C TRP A 121 5.40 12.22 -1.99
N TYR A 122 4.50 12.10 -2.96
CA TYR A 122 4.36 13.08 -4.03
C TYR A 122 4.02 14.47 -3.48
N LEU A 123 2.95 14.58 -2.68
CA LEU A 123 2.48 15.85 -2.12
C LEU A 123 3.52 16.51 -1.21
N LEU A 124 4.26 15.73 -0.43
CA LEU A 124 5.31 16.22 0.45
C LEU A 124 6.41 16.96 -0.31
N PHE A 125 6.73 16.52 -1.53
CA PHE A 125 7.79 17.09 -2.36
C PHE A 125 7.30 18.09 -3.44
N VAL A 126 5.98 18.24 -3.63
CA VAL A 126 5.41 19.22 -4.57
C VAL A 126 5.88 20.65 -4.28
N PRO A 127 5.91 21.17 -3.03
CA PRO A 127 6.35 22.53 -2.76
C PRO A 127 7.78 22.83 -3.22
N PHE A 128 8.62 21.79 -3.31
CA PHE A 128 9.99 21.88 -3.78
C PHE A 128 10.15 21.68 -5.29
N LYS A 129 9.02 21.57 -6.05
CA LYS A 129 8.99 21.27 -7.49
C LYS A 129 9.61 19.94 -7.90
N ILE A 130 9.72 19.00 -6.98
CA ILE A 130 10.29 17.65 -7.20
C ILE A 130 9.31 16.56 -6.75
N GLY A 131 8.01 16.79 -6.88
CA GLY A 131 6.97 15.85 -6.44
C GLY A 131 7.16 14.43 -6.99
N LEU A 132 7.57 14.29 -8.25
CA LEU A 132 7.82 12.97 -8.85
C LEU A 132 8.98 12.21 -8.18
N ALA A 133 9.97 12.90 -7.62
CA ALA A 133 11.03 12.22 -6.86
C ALA A 133 10.43 11.47 -5.65
N GLY A 134 9.45 12.05 -4.97
CA GLY A 134 8.80 11.43 -3.81
C GLY A 134 8.06 10.14 -4.15
N ILE A 135 7.21 10.16 -5.17
CA ILE A 135 6.47 8.96 -5.54
C ILE A 135 7.37 7.88 -6.13
N VAL A 136 8.37 8.24 -6.94
CA VAL A 136 9.34 7.29 -7.50
C VAL A 136 10.20 6.69 -6.39
N PHE A 137 10.63 7.48 -5.40
CA PHE A 137 11.31 6.99 -4.21
C PHE A 137 10.50 5.89 -3.51
N TYR A 138 9.23 6.17 -3.21
CA TYR A 138 8.37 5.20 -2.55
C TYR A 138 8.19 3.92 -3.38
N ARG A 139 7.94 4.06 -4.68
CA ARG A 139 7.75 2.90 -5.59
C ARG A 139 8.98 2.05 -5.73
N LEU A 140 10.15 2.65 -5.83
CA LEU A 140 11.41 1.90 -5.88
C LEU A 140 11.68 1.17 -4.55
N ALA A 141 11.37 1.79 -3.41
CA ALA A 141 11.47 1.14 -2.11
C ALA A 141 10.53 -0.08 -2.00
N ASP A 142 9.27 0.07 -2.40
CA ASP A 142 8.27 -1.02 -2.43
C ASP A 142 8.70 -2.15 -3.37
N LEU A 143 9.12 -1.81 -4.60
CA LEU A 143 9.61 -2.80 -5.57
C LEU A 143 10.84 -3.57 -5.08
N LEU A 144 11.79 -2.89 -4.44
CA LEU A 144 12.97 -3.54 -3.87
C LEU A 144 12.59 -4.48 -2.71
N ALA A 145 11.68 -4.03 -1.85
CA ALA A 145 11.20 -4.85 -0.73
C ALA A 145 10.54 -6.14 -1.24
N ARG A 146 9.67 -6.03 -2.24
CA ARG A 146 9.02 -7.19 -2.89
C ARG A 146 10.03 -8.10 -3.59
N ARG A 147 10.95 -7.55 -4.36
CA ARG A 147 11.98 -8.33 -5.06
C ARG A 147 12.89 -9.08 -4.11
N TRP A 148 13.27 -8.47 -3.01
CA TRP A 148 14.09 -9.14 -2.00
C TRP A 148 13.32 -10.23 -1.27
N HIS A 149 12.03 -9.99 -1.00
CA HIS A 149 11.15 -11.01 -0.42
C HIS A 149 11.02 -12.24 -1.33
N LEU A 150 10.72 -12.03 -2.60
CA LEU A 150 10.61 -13.11 -3.60
C LEU A 150 11.92 -13.90 -3.74
N ARG A 151 13.06 -13.19 -3.77
CA ARG A 151 14.38 -13.83 -3.87
C ARG A 151 14.73 -14.69 -2.65
N ALA A 152 14.23 -14.31 -1.49
CA ALA A 152 14.49 -15.03 -0.24
C ALA A 152 13.73 -16.36 -0.14
N GLU A 153 12.80 -16.67 -1.04
CA GLU A 153 12.01 -17.90 -1.08
C GLU A 153 11.41 -18.27 0.30
N GLY A 154 10.87 -17.26 0.98
CA GLY A 154 10.30 -17.43 2.34
C GLY A 154 11.32 -17.48 3.48
N LYS A 155 12.63 -17.40 3.19
CA LYS A 155 13.68 -17.28 4.22
C LYS A 155 13.79 -15.83 4.69
N ASP A 156 14.00 -15.66 5.99
CA ASP A 156 14.18 -14.32 6.58
C ASP A 156 15.64 -13.88 6.52
N ASP A 157 16.10 -13.53 5.30
CA ASP A 157 17.47 -13.08 5.06
C ASP A 157 17.70 -11.63 5.52
N ALA A 158 18.97 -11.20 5.51
CA ALA A 158 19.34 -9.85 5.94
C ALA A 158 18.75 -8.75 5.07
N TYR A 159 18.53 -9.02 3.77
CA TYR A 159 17.95 -8.05 2.83
C TYR A 159 16.46 -7.88 3.07
N THR A 160 15.73 -8.97 3.24
CA THR A 160 14.29 -8.97 3.54
C THR A 160 13.99 -8.30 4.87
N ARG A 161 14.75 -8.61 5.93
CA ARG A 161 14.60 -7.95 7.25
C ARG A 161 14.87 -6.45 7.16
N TYR A 162 15.91 -6.05 6.42
CA TYR A 162 16.23 -4.63 6.26
C TYR A 162 15.12 -3.91 5.49
N ALA A 163 14.66 -4.47 4.38
CA ALA A 163 13.58 -3.89 3.58
C ALA A 163 12.29 -3.74 4.39
N ARG A 164 11.88 -4.76 5.13
CA ARG A 164 10.69 -4.72 6.00
C ARG A 164 10.80 -3.59 7.04
N LYS A 165 11.98 -3.45 7.68
CA LYS A 165 12.22 -2.37 8.63
C LYS A 165 12.12 -0.99 7.97
N MET A 166 12.72 -0.82 6.79
CA MET A 166 12.69 0.46 6.06
C MET A 166 11.29 0.78 5.57
N MET A 167 10.56 -0.18 5.03
CA MET A 167 9.16 0.02 4.62
C MET A 167 8.30 0.44 5.81
N GLY A 168 8.47 -0.16 6.99
CA GLY A 168 7.79 0.29 8.20
C GLY A 168 8.03 1.76 8.56
N TRP A 169 9.24 2.27 8.33
CA TRP A 169 9.55 3.68 8.51
C TRP A 169 8.95 4.57 7.41
N ILE A 170 9.08 4.13 6.15
CA ILE A 170 8.60 4.88 4.99
C ILE A 170 7.06 4.97 4.99
N GLU A 171 6.35 3.95 5.45
CA GLU A 171 4.88 3.91 5.52
C GLU A 171 4.31 4.52 6.81
N PHE A 172 5.14 4.85 7.79
CA PHE A 172 4.69 5.38 9.08
C PHE A 172 3.84 6.65 8.96
N LEU A 173 4.31 7.66 8.24
CA LEU A 173 3.57 8.90 8.02
C LEU A 173 2.41 8.73 7.02
N PRO A 174 2.60 8.08 5.86
CA PRO A 174 1.51 7.79 4.93
C PRO A 174 0.30 7.08 5.56
N ALA A 175 0.54 6.10 6.44
CA ALA A 175 -0.56 5.39 7.12
C ALA A 175 -1.40 6.33 8.00
N ARG A 176 -0.77 7.26 8.69
CA ARG A 176 -1.48 8.26 9.50
C ARG A 176 -2.23 9.27 8.65
N PHE A 177 -1.62 9.68 7.54
CA PHE A 177 -2.29 10.52 6.57
C PHE A 177 -3.54 9.82 5.99
N ALA A 178 -3.43 8.57 5.58
CA ALA A 178 -4.56 7.78 5.08
C ALA A 178 -5.64 7.56 6.17
N ALA A 179 -5.24 7.30 7.41
CA ALA A 179 -6.17 7.17 8.53
C ALA A 179 -6.97 8.46 8.78
N VAL A 180 -6.33 9.62 8.69
CA VAL A 180 -7.03 10.92 8.78
C VAL A 180 -7.99 11.11 7.60
N VAL A 181 -7.58 10.75 6.38
CA VAL A 181 -8.47 10.84 5.20
C VAL A 181 -9.69 9.95 5.39
N PHE A 182 -9.53 8.71 5.85
CA PHE A 182 -10.65 7.82 6.14
C PHE A 182 -11.57 8.37 7.23
N ALA A 183 -11.00 8.93 8.30
CA ALA A 183 -11.78 9.56 9.36
C ALA A 183 -12.61 10.75 8.84
N VAL A 184 -12.04 11.59 7.98
CA VAL A 184 -12.74 12.76 7.40
C VAL A 184 -13.86 12.35 6.44
N VAL A 185 -13.65 11.29 5.66
CA VAL A 185 -14.62 10.81 4.65
C VAL A 185 -15.70 9.95 5.28
N GLY A 186 -15.37 9.20 6.34
CA GLY A 186 -16.28 8.32 7.05
C GLY A 186 -16.76 8.88 8.39
N ASN A 187 -16.89 8.00 9.39
CA ASN A 187 -17.23 8.41 10.75
C ASN A 187 -15.96 8.78 11.53
N PHE A 188 -15.75 10.09 11.73
CA PHE A 188 -14.55 10.62 12.37
C PHE A 188 -14.35 10.13 13.81
N GLU A 189 -15.43 10.16 14.60
CA GLU A 189 -15.34 9.77 16.02
C GLU A 189 -15.02 8.29 16.18
N GLU A 190 -15.69 7.44 15.42
CA GLU A 190 -15.52 5.99 15.43
C GLU A 190 -14.11 5.61 14.89
N ALA A 191 -13.67 6.23 13.81
CA ALA A 191 -12.35 6.02 13.26
C ALA A 191 -11.23 6.37 14.26
N LEU A 192 -11.37 7.52 14.95
CA LEU A 192 -10.39 7.95 15.94
C LEU A 192 -10.42 7.09 17.20
N HIS A 193 -11.61 6.69 17.65
CA HIS A 193 -11.79 5.79 18.78
C HIS A 193 -11.16 4.42 18.50
N SER A 194 -11.50 3.80 17.37
CA SER A 194 -10.96 2.51 16.95
C SER A 194 -9.45 2.54 16.80
N TRP A 195 -8.90 3.59 16.17
CA TRP A 195 -7.46 3.75 16.07
C TRP A 195 -6.79 3.81 17.45
N ARG A 196 -7.29 4.63 18.38
CA ARG A 196 -6.67 4.79 19.71
C ARG A 196 -6.77 3.53 20.58
N THR A 197 -7.84 2.78 20.47
CA THR A 197 -8.12 1.64 21.34
C THR A 197 -7.60 0.32 20.79
N GLN A 198 -7.64 0.10 19.47
CA GLN A 198 -7.40 -1.21 18.85
C GLN A 198 -6.05 -1.34 18.14
N ALA A 199 -5.41 -0.22 17.70
CA ALA A 199 -4.15 -0.32 16.97
C ALA A 199 -3.01 -0.96 17.78
N ALA A 200 -3.00 -0.80 19.10
CA ALA A 200 -2.00 -1.42 19.96
C ALA A 200 -2.14 -2.95 20.01
N SER A 201 -3.37 -3.46 20.04
CA SER A 201 -3.64 -4.91 20.06
C SER A 201 -3.27 -5.57 18.73
N LEU A 202 -3.56 -4.94 17.58
CA LEU A 202 -3.14 -5.48 16.28
C LEU A 202 -1.62 -5.55 16.15
N ARG A 203 -0.88 -4.55 16.67
CA ARG A 203 0.59 -4.60 16.72
C ARG A 203 1.11 -5.76 17.57
N GLN A 204 0.45 -6.06 18.70
CA GLN A 204 0.80 -7.22 19.54
C GLN A 204 0.56 -8.55 18.84
N LEU A 205 -0.41 -8.62 17.92
CA LEU A 205 -0.68 -9.78 17.07
C LEU A 205 0.31 -9.93 15.90
N GLY A 206 1.27 -8.99 15.76
CA GLY A 206 2.34 -9.06 14.78
C GLY A 206 2.12 -8.24 13.52
N GLU A 207 1.06 -7.44 13.45
CA GLU A 207 0.84 -6.50 12.36
C GLU A 207 1.85 -5.33 12.41
N SER A 208 2.18 -4.79 11.24
CA SER A 208 3.01 -3.59 11.16
C SER A 208 2.29 -2.39 11.77
N ASP A 209 3.04 -1.38 12.24
CA ASP A 209 2.44 -0.15 12.77
C ASP A 209 1.52 0.53 11.75
N ALA A 210 1.97 0.60 10.49
CA ALA A 210 1.19 1.18 9.40
C ALA A 210 -0.12 0.41 9.14
N ALA A 211 -0.06 -0.94 9.09
CA ALA A 211 -1.24 -1.78 8.91
C ALA A 211 -2.21 -1.64 10.09
N SER A 212 -1.71 -1.66 11.32
CA SER A 212 -2.53 -1.52 12.53
C SER A 212 -3.29 -0.20 12.55
N VAL A 213 -2.63 0.90 12.19
CA VAL A 213 -3.25 2.24 12.16
C VAL A 213 -4.33 2.33 11.10
N ILE A 214 -4.03 1.90 9.86
CA ILE A 214 -4.98 2.08 8.76
C ILE A 214 -6.16 1.11 8.83
N LEU A 215 -5.97 -0.12 9.30
CA LEU A 215 -7.04 -1.09 9.48
C LEU A 215 -8.03 -0.64 10.54
N THR A 216 -7.53 -0.18 11.69
CA THR A 216 -8.41 0.27 12.78
C THR A 216 -9.15 1.56 12.42
N ALA A 217 -8.45 2.54 11.82
CA ALA A 217 -9.10 3.76 11.37
C ALA A 217 -10.10 3.52 10.23
N GLY A 218 -9.73 2.68 9.26
CA GLY A 218 -10.61 2.33 8.15
C GLY A 218 -11.85 1.55 8.59
N ALA A 219 -11.71 0.58 9.50
CA ALA A 219 -12.84 -0.15 10.07
C ALA A 219 -13.78 0.79 10.84
N GLY A 220 -13.25 1.67 11.70
CA GLY A 220 -14.05 2.65 12.42
C GLY A 220 -14.71 3.69 11.51
N ALA A 221 -14.09 4.05 10.38
CA ALA A 221 -14.69 4.97 9.41
C ALA A 221 -15.90 4.39 8.67
N LEU A 222 -15.97 3.06 8.57
CA LEU A 222 -17.08 2.34 7.93
C LEU A 222 -18.27 2.10 8.90
N GLY A 223 -18.07 2.18 10.21
CA GLY A 223 -19.07 1.97 11.27
C GLY A 223 -19.15 0.54 11.73
#